data_f8e08f87a8aee17a581c8f6a9d987b6b
#
_entry.id   f8e08f87a8aee17a581c8f6a9d987b6b
#
_cell.length_a   1.000
_cell.length_b   1.000
_cell.length_c   1.000
_cell.angle_alpha   90.00
_cell.angle_beta   90.00
_cell.angle_gamma   90.00
#
_symmetry.space_group_name_H-M   'P 1'
#
loop_
_entity.id
_entity.type
_entity.pdbx_description
1 polymer ?
#
loop_
_entity_poly.entity_id
_entity_poly.type
_entity_poly.pdbx_seq_one_letter_code
_entity_poly.pdbx_strand_id
1 'polypeptide(L)'
;MNPELSITRLSTSNLSISRRTRATPFTSRVEAAGVHAYTIYNHTLLATNFRGMEADYWHLCKHVQVWDVSCEKQVAISGPDAYRLIQMMTPRDLSKARIGRCFYVPLCNPEGGIVNDPIAIKLTETDWWLSIADTDVMLWAQGLAIGFNLDVSVTEPDVWPIAVQGPKAEELMARVFGEGVRDIKFFQIKPMSYQGVDMQVARSGWSKQGGFEIYVDNASLAGP
;
A
#
# COMPACT_ATOMS: atom_id res chain seq x y z
N MET A 1 5.41 -19.37 10.71
CA MET A 1 5.72 -19.02 12.13
C MET A 1 5.80 -17.51 12.18
N ASN A 2 4.85 -16.83 12.86
CA ASN A 2 4.95 -15.38 13.05
C ASN A 2 6.25 -15.07 13.82
N PRO A 3 7.12 -14.16 13.33
CA PRO A 3 8.23 -13.71 14.13
C PRO A 3 7.68 -13.09 15.41
N GLU A 4 8.12 -13.57 16.55
CA GLU A 4 7.79 -12.94 17.84
C GLU A 4 8.26 -11.49 17.79
N LEU A 5 7.32 -10.56 17.88
CA LEU A 5 7.60 -9.14 18.06
C LEU A 5 8.43 -8.97 19.33
N SER A 6 9.73 -8.74 19.18
CA SER A 6 10.56 -8.26 20.29
C SER A 6 10.22 -6.80 20.57
N ILE A 7 9.24 -6.60 21.44
CA ILE A 7 8.66 -5.28 21.77
C ILE A 7 9.44 -4.58 22.90
N THR A 8 10.68 -4.88 23.06
CA THR A 8 11.49 -4.42 24.22
C THR A 8 11.76 -2.90 24.23
N ARG A 9 11.36 -2.14 23.21
CA ARG A 9 11.63 -0.69 23.09
C ARG A 9 10.42 0.25 23.11
N LEU A 10 9.20 -0.27 23.23
CA LEU A 10 7.99 0.58 23.34
C LEU A 10 7.72 1.04 24.79
N SER A 11 8.74 1.15 25.63
CA SER A 11 8.61 1.43 27.07
C SER A 11 8.08 2.82 27.43
N THR A 12 7.83 3.69 26.45
CA THR A 12 7.31 5.04 26.70
C THR A 12 5.90 5.29 26.15
N SER A 13 5.28 4.31 25.50
CA SER A 13 3.92 4.43 25.02
C SER A 13 2.95 3.71 25.95
N ASN A 14 1.85 4.36 26.32
CA ASN A 14 0.74 3.74 27.02
C ASN A 14 -0.07 2.78 26.10
N LEU A 15 0.47 2.40 24.95
CA LEU A 15 -0.14 1.51 23.99
C LEU A 15 0.06 0.06 24.44
N SER A 16 -1.02 -0.62 24.79
CA SER A 16 -1.01 -2.07 25.00
C SER A 16 -1.07 -2.77 23.63
N ILE A 17 0.02 -3.41 23.23
CA ILE A 17 0.06 -4.20 22.00
C ILE A 17 -0.67 -5.52 22.24
N SER A 18 -1.65 -5.79 21.40
CA SER A 18 -2.44 -7.03 21.43
C SER A 18 -2.09 -7.91 20.21
N ARG A 19 -2.52 -9.19 20.28
CA ARG A 19 -2.42 -10.12 19.13
C ARG A 19 -3.19 -9.64 17.89
N ARG A 20 -4.01 -8.60 18.02
CA ARG A 20 -4.72 -7.97 16.90
C ARG A 20 -3.87 -6.97 16.14
N THR A 21 -2.73 -6.54 16.70
CA THR A 21 -1.77 -5.67 16.03
C THR A 21 -0.78 -6.52 15.25
N ARG A 22 -0.64 -6.24 13.97
CA ARG A 22 0.26 -6.95 13.06
C ARG A 22 1.58 -6.20 12.94
N ALA A 23 2.67 -6.94 12.82
CA ALA A 23 3.93 -6.45 12.29
C ALA A 23 3.92 -6.58 10.76
N THR A 24 4.84 -5.87 10.09
CA THR A 24 5.13 -6.05 8.68
C THR A 24 6.40 -6.89 8.51
N PRO A 25 6.69 -7.44 7.32
CA PRO A 25 7.97 -8.09 7.04
C PRO A 25 9.18 -7.15 7.23
N PHE A 26 8.95 -5.83 7.19
CA PHE A 26 10.00 -4.81 7.29
C PHE A 26 10.14 -4.23 8.70
N THR A 27 9.31 -4.60 9.68
CA THR A 27 9.30 -4.02 11.03
C THR A 27 10.69 -4.03 11.69
N SER A 28 11.46 -5.14 11.57
CA SER A 28 12.81 -5.21 12.13
C SER A 28 13.78 -4.20 11.51
N ARG A 29 13.59 -3.86 10.24
CA ARG A 29 14.38 -2.84 9.53
C ARG A 29 13.99 -1.44 9.96
N VAL A 30 12.71 -1.20 10.15
CA VAL A 30 12.18 0.06 10.69
C VAL A 30 12.73 0.30 12.09
N GLU A 31 12.75 -0.75 12.94
CA GLU A 31 13.34 -0.67 14.28
C GLU A 31 14.86 -0.40 14.23
N ALA A 32 15.59 -1.11 13.35
CA ALA A 32 17.03 -0.90 13.17
C ALA A 32 17.37 0.51 12.64
N ALA A 33 16.46 1.11 11.87
CA ALA A 33 16.58 2.50 11.40
C ALA A 33 16.34 3.54 12.51
N GLY A 34 15.92 3.12 13.70
CA GLY A 34 15.78 4.00 14.87
C GLY A 34 14.44 4.73 14.90
N VAL A 35 13.35 4.03 14.58
CA VAL A 35 12.00 4.57 14.69
C VAL A 35 11.74 5.11 16.10
N HIS A 36 11.13 6.31 16.17
CA HIS A 36 10.83 6.96 17.44
C HIS A 36 9.39 6.68 17.90
N ALA A 37 8.44 6.60 16.97
CA ALA A 37 7.03 6.38 17.30
C ALA A 37 6.31 5.60 16.21
N TYR A 38 5.27 4.87 16.63
CA TYR A 38 4.34 4.16 15.79
C TYR A 38 2.91 4.65 16.01
N THR A 39 2.10 4.53 14.98
CA THR A 39 0.63 4.46 15.08
C THR A 39 0.15 3.12 14.58
N ILE A 40 -1.16 2.87 14.69
CA ILE A 40 -1.81 1.67 14.14
C ILE A 40 -2.69 2.10 12.98
N TYR A 41 -2.57 1.38 11.88
CA TYR A 41 -3.28 1.62 10.63
C TYR A 41 -3.63 0.25 10.01
N ASN A 42 -4.89 -0.03 9.74
CA ASN A 42 -5.36 -1.35 9.31
C ASN A 42 -4.82 -2.50 10.19
N HIS A 43 -4.93 -2.34 11.52
CA HIS A 43 -4.41 -3.29 12.53
C HIS A 43 -2.91 -3.57 12.44
N THR A 44 -2.13 -2.73 11.75
CA THR A 44 -0.71 -2.92 11.48
C THR A 44 0.10 -1.74 12.01
N LEU A 45 1.31 -2.00 12.49
CA LEU A 45 2.23 -0.95 12.93
C LEU A 45 2.63 -0.08 11.76
N LEU A 46 2.50 1.24 11.91
CA LEU A 46 2.98 2.25 10.97
C LEU A 46 3.95 3.19 11.68
N ALA A 47 5.20 3.24 11.24
CA ALA A 47 6.20 4.17 11.75
C ALA A 47 5.80 5.62 11.39
N THR A 48 5.83 6.52 12.38
CA THR A 48 5.39 7.90 12.19
C THR A 48 6.52 8.91 12.14
N ASN A 49 7.60 8.68 12.87
CA ASN A 49 8.79 9.52 12.79
C ASN A 49 10.05 8.81 13.31
N PHE A 50 11.21 9.32 12.93
CA PHE A 50 12.53 8.79 13.30
C PHE A 50 13.40 9.83 14.03
N ARG A 51 13.44 11.07 13.54
CA ARG A 51 14.29 12.16 14.07
C ARG A 51 13.44 13.32 14.59
N GLY A 52 12.12 13.19 14.55
CA GLY A 52 11.15 14.22 14.84
C GLY A 52 10.52 14.79 13.58
N MET A 53 9.25 15.22 13.69
CA MET A 53 8.42 15.59 12.54
C MET A 53 9.08 16.64 11.64
N GLU A 54 9.69 17.67 12.19
CA GLU A 54 10.30 18.75 11.42
C GLU A 54 11.52 18.27 10.63
N ALA A 55 12.42 17.51 11.29
CA ALA A 55 13.63 16.98 10.66
C ALA A 55 13.29 15.99 9.54
N ASP A 56 12.34 15.10 9.78
CA ASP A 56 11.88 14.10 8.80
C ASP A 56 11.17 14.79 7.63
N TYR A 57 10.33 15.81 7.88
CA TYR A 57 9.67 16.59 6.83
C TYR A 57 10.67 17.29 5.91
N TRP A 58 11.67 18.01 6.47
CA TRP A 58 12.66 18.69 5.65
C TRP A 58 13.59 17.73 4.91
N HIS A 59 13.84 16.54 5.49
CA HIS A 59 14.57 15.49 4.79
C HIS A 59 13.78 14.98 3.57
N LEU A 60 12.48 14.74 3.73
CA LEU A 60 11.59 14.35 2.63
C LEU A 60 11.60 15.39 1.50
N CYS A 61 11.50 16.68 1.83
CA CYS A 61 11.45 17.77 0.84
C CYS A 61 12.76 17.95 0.05
N LYS A 62 13.91 17.50 0.59
CA LYS A 62 15.25 17.75 0.02
C LYS A 62 15.94 16.51 -0.51
N HIS A 63 15.52 15.33 -0.08
CA HIS A 63 16.21 14.06 -0.34
C HIS A 63 15.25 12.97 -0.82
N VAL A 64 15.42 11.76 -0.29
CA VAL A 64 14.56 10.62 -0.51
C VAL A 64 14.36 9.88 0.80
N GLN A 65 13.18 9.37 1.02
CA GLN A 65 12.84 8.49 2.14
C GLN A 65 12.24 7.19 1.62
N VAL A 66 12.47 6.12 2.37
CA VAL A 66 11.83 4.82 2.17
C VAL A 66 10.92 4.59 3.36
N TRP A 67 9.64 4.36 3.09
CA TRP A 67 8.61 4.16 4.11
C TRP A 67 8.05 2.75 4.01
N ASP A 68 7.98 2.07 5.14
CA ASP A 68 7.17 0.87 5.27
C ASP A 68 5.70 1.31 5.40
N VAL A 69 4.99 1.24 4.28
CA VAL A 69 3.55 1.52 4.19
C VAL A 69 2.74 0.25 4.02
N SER A 70 3.28 -0.88 4.47
CA SER A 70 2.61 -2.20 4.38
C SER A 70 1.31 -2.29 5.18
N CYS A 71 1.03 -1.29 6.00
CA CYS A 71 -0.27 -1.10 6.64
C CYS A 71 -1.37 -0.67 5.65
N GLU A 72 -1.01 -0.11 4.48
CA GLU A 72 -1.92 0.13 3.37
C GLU A 72 -2.19 -1.19 2.64
N LYS A 73 -3.08 -1.98 3.20
CA LYS A 73 -3.39 -3.32 2.71
C LYS A 73 -3.95 -3.29 1.28
N GLN A 74 -3.69 -4.39 0.58
CA GLN A 74 -4.32 -4.62 -0.71
C GLN A 74 -5.59 -5.46 -0.51
N VAL A 75 -6.70 -5.02 -1.11
CA VAL A 75 -7.89 -5.86 -1.27
C VAL A 75 -7.90 -6.31 -2.73
N ALA A 76 -7.62 -7.58 -2.96
CA ALA A 76 -7.68 -8.18 -4.28
C ALA A 76 -9.13 -8.57 -4.61
N ILE A 77 -9.60 -8.13 -5.77
CA ILE A 77 -10.93 -8.44 -6.30
C ILE A 77 -10.70 -9.09 -7.68
N SER A 78 -11.03 -10.37 -7.79
CA SER A 78 -10.79 -11.17 -9.00
C SER A 78 -12.06 -11.89 -9.42
N GLY A 79 -12.35 -11.87 -10.71
CA GLY A 79 -13.49 -12.56 -11.29
C GLY A 79 -14.24 -11.74 -12.34
N PRO A 80 -15.22 -12.36 -13.04
CA PRO A 80 -15.97 -11.71 -14.11
C PRO A 80 -16.69 -10.42 -13.67
N ASP A 81 -17.18 -10.37 -12.43
CA ASP A 81 -17.90 -9.22 -11.88
C ASP A 81 -17.00 -8.23 -11.10
N ALA A 82 -15.64 -8.38 -11.14
CA ALA A 82 -14.73 -7.53 -10.37
C ALA A 82 -14.93 -6.04 -10.69
N TYR A 83 -14.98 -5.66 -11.97
CA TYR A 83 -15.27 -4.29 -12.38
C TYR A 83 -16.62 -3.81 -11.83
N ARG A 84 -17.67 -4.64 -11.94
CA ARG A 84 -19.01 -4.30 -11.48
C ARG A 84 -19.04 -4.03 -9.98
N LEU A 85 -18.38 -4.88 -9.18
CA LEU A 85 -18.29 -4.69 -7.73
C LEU A 85 -17.59 -3.35 -7.39
N ILE A 86 -16.44 -3.06 -7.99
CA ILE A 86 -15.71 -1.81 -7.71
C ILE A 86 -16.53 -0.60 -8.16
N GLN A 87 -17.15 -0.66 -9.34
CA GLN A 87 -17.98 0.43 -9.85
C GLN A 87 -19.22 0.72 -8.97
N MET A 88 -19.75 -0.29 -8.29
CA MET A 88 -20.87 -0.11 -7.33
C MET A 88 -20.43 0.64 -6.07
N MET A 89 -19.18 0.50 -5.65
CA MET A 89 -18.66 1.13 -4.43
C MET A 89 -18.23 2.58 -4.64
N THR A 90 -17.99 3.04 -5.89
CA THR A 90 -17.44 4.38 -6.15
C THR A 90 -18.31 5.18 -7.13
N PRO A 91 -18.46 6.51 -6.90
CA PRO A 91 -19.10 7.40 -7.86
C PRO A 91 -18.19 7.71 -9.07
N ARG A 92 -16.90 7.30 -9.03
CA ARG A 92 -15.99 7.53 -10.14
C ARG A 92 -16.30 6.56 -11.28
N ASP A 93 -16.48 7.09 -12.49
CA ASP A 93 -16.62 6.28 -13.70
C ASP A 93 -15.30 5.57 -14.04
N LEU A 94 -15.30 4.25 -13.97
CA LEU A 94 -14.16 3.37 -14.30
C LEU A 94 -14.31 2.69 -15.66
N SER A 95 -15.32 3.03 -16.46
CA SER A 95 -15.59 2.41 -17.77
C SER A 95 -14.39 2.53 -18.75
N LYS A 96 -13.53 3.54 -18.56
CA LYS A 96 -12.32 3.77 -19.35
C LYS A 96 -11.04 3.34 -18.63
N ALA A 97 -11.14 2.57 -17.54
CA ALA A 97 -9.97 2.11 -16.81
C ALA A 97 -9.14 1.15 -17.67
N ARG A 98 -7.83 1.38 -17.71
CA ARG A 98 -6.87 0.61 -18.51
C ARG A 98 -5.96 -0.22 -17.61
N ILE A 99 -5.57 -1.39 -18.08
CA ILE A 99 -4.58 -2.24 -17.41
C ILE A 99 -3.26 -1.45 -17.23
N GLY A 100 -2.60 -1.65 -16.10
CA GLY A 100 -1.36 -0.96 -15.75
C GLY A 100 -1.55 0.51 -15.33
N ARG A 101 -2.79 0.88 -14.92
CA ARG A 101 -3.11 2.23 -14.42
C ARG A 101 -3.68 2.17 -13.02
N CYS A 102 -3.33 3.20 -12.27
CA CYS A 102 -3.85 3.47 -10.94
C CYS A 102 -4.94 4.53 -11.00
N PHE A 103 -5.95 4.44 -10.13
CA PHE A 103 -7.09 5.35 -10.06
C PHE A 103 -7.41 5.66 -8.60
N TYR A 104 -7.43 6.92 -8.22
CA TYR A 104 -8.00 7.31 -6.94
C TYR A 104 -9.51 7.12 -6.97
N VAL A 105 -10.06 6.32 -6.08
CA VAL A 105 -11.48 5.94 -6.06
C VAL A 105 -12.07 6.11 -4.65
N PRO A 106 -12.79 7.20 -4.37
CA PRO A 106 -13.52 7.29 -3.11
C PRO A 106 -14.62 6.21 -3.10
N LEU A 107 -14.61 5.37 -2.07
CA LEU A 107 -15.68 4.40 -1.81
C LEU A 107 -16.71 5.06 -0.91
N CYS A 108 -17.97 5.00 -1.31
CA CYS A 108 -19.04 5.71 -0.62
C CYS A 108 -20.12 4.75 -0.11
N ASN A 109 -20.74 5.12 1.01
CA ASN A 109 -21.98 4.52 1.46
C ASN A 109 -23.20 5.14 0.73
N PRO A 110 -24.42 4.60 0.92
CA PRO A 110 -25.62 5.12 0.25
C PRO A 110 -25.94 6.59 0.53
N GLU A 111 -25.51 7.12 1.66
CA GLU A 111 -25.71 8.51 2.07
C GLU A 111 -24.64 9.45 1.49
N GLY A 112 -23.67 8.93 0.73
CA GLY A 112 -22.57 9.70 0.14
C GLY A 112 -21.40 9.95 1.09
N GLY A 113 -21.38 9.33 2.27
CA GLY A 113 -20.24 9.35 3.18
C GLY A 113 -19.10 8.49 2.64
N ILE A 114 -17.85 8.97 2.80
CA ILE A 114 -16.67 8.21 2.38
C ILE A 114 -16.42 7.06 3.37
N VAL A 115 -16.44 5.83 2.87
CA VAL A 115 -16.05 4.62 3.61
C VAL A 115 -14.53 4.44 3.60
N ASN A 116 -13.90 4.68 2.43
CA ASN A 116 -12.46 4.63 2.21
C ASN A 116 -12.12 5.38 0.92
N ASP A 117 -10.87 5.68 0.70
CA ASP A 117 -10.41 6.40 -0.50
C ASP A 117 -9.19 5.73 -1.15
N PRO A 118 -9.30 4.44 -1.53
CA PRO A 118 -8.19 3.67 -2.04
C PRO A 118 -7.69 4.13 -3.40
N ILE A 119 -6.51 3.63 -3.75
CA ILE A 119 -6.05 3.57 -5.13
C ILE A 119 -6.50 2.24 -5.73
N ALA A 120 -7.37 2.27 -6.73
CA ALA A 120 -7.71 1.10 -7.52
C ALA A 120 -6.64 0.87 -8.59
N ILE A 121 -6.15 -0.35 -8.70
CA ILE A 121 -5.11 -0.78 -9.63
C ILE A 121 -5.71 -1.86 -10.52
N LYS A 122 -5.83 -1.59 -11.83
CA LYS A 122 -6.30 -2.59 -12.80
C LYS A 122 -5.11 -3.42 -13.27
N LEU A 123 -5.00 -4.66 -12.81
CA LEU A 123 -3.91 -5.58 -13.17
C LEU A 123 -4.18 -6.34 -14.45
N THR A 124 -5.42 -6.86 -14.60
CA THR A 124 -5.91 -7.54 -15.79
C THR A 124 -7.33 -7.06 -16.12
N GLU A 125 -8.03 -7.70 -17.05
CA GLU A 125 -9.43 -7.36 -17.29
C GLU A 125 -10.35 -7.78 -16.13
N THR A 126 -9.96 -8.78 -15.37
CA THR A 126 -10.73 -9.38 -14.27
C THR A 126 -10.09 -9.24 -12.89
N ASP A 127 -8.86 -8.72 -12.81
CA ASP A 127 -8.12 -8.66 -11.55
C ASP A 127 -7.76 -7.22 -11.19
N TRP A 128 -8.16 -6.83 -9.99
CA TRP A 128 -7.93 -5.52 -9.44
C TRP A 128 -7.37 -5.62 -8.02
N TRP A 129 -6.55 -4.65 -7.66
CA TRP A 129 -6.25 -4.34 -6.27
C TRP A 129 -6.85 -3.01 -5.87
N LEU A 130 -7.35 -2.94 -4.65
CA LEU A 130 -7.60 -1.68 -3.95
C LEU A 130 -6.52 -1.52 -2.88
N SER A 131 -5.64 -0.54 -3.04
CA SER A 131 -4.67 -0.14 -2.01
C SER A 131 -5.39 0.80 -1.06
N ILE A 132 -5.73 0.30 0.14
CA ILE A 132 -6.74 0.91 1.00
C ILE A 132 -6.15 1.83 2.06
N ALA A 133 -6.93 2.86 2.42
CA ALA A 133 -6.76 3.62 3.65
C ALA A 133 -7.29 2.83 4.88
N ASP A 134 -7.31 3.46 6.05
CA ASP A 134 -7.60 2.80 7.34
C ASP A 134 -9.09 2.50 7.54
N THR A 135 -9.61 1.44 6.93
CA THR A 135 -10.92 0.82 7.23
C THR A 135 -11.04 -0.60 6.65
N ASP A 136 -12.03 -1.38 7.11
CA ASP A 136 -12.27 -2.77 6.70
C ASP A 136 -12.96 -2.92 5.33
N VAL A 137 -12.33 -2.38 4.28
CA VAL A 137 -12.85 -2.43 2.89
C VAL A 137 -13.10 -3.85 2.39
N MET A 138 -12.26 -4.81 2.80
CA MET A 138 -12.45 -6.22 2.40
C MET A 138 -13.82 -6.74 2.84
N LEU A 139 -14.21 -6.49 4.09
CA LEU A 139 -15.51 -6.93 4.60
C LEU A 139 -16.67 -6.22 3.90
N TRP A 140 -16.51 -4.93 3.59
CA TRP A 140 -17.48 -4.17 2.81
C TRP A 140 -17.67 -4.77 1.41
N ALA A 141 -16.58 -5.03 0.70
CA ALA A 141 -16.60 -5.61 -0.64
C ALA A 141 -17.18 -7.04 -0.65
N GLN A 142 -16.81 -7.88 0.33
CA GLN A 142 -17.36 -9.22 0.49
C GLN A 142 -18.87 -9.18 0.76
N GLY A 143 -19.30 -8.28 1.65
CA GLY A 143 -20.74 -8.12 1.94
C GLY A 143 -21.56 -7.74 0.70
N LEU A 144 -21.06 -6.80 -0.11
CA LEU A 144 -21.69 -6.41 -1.36
C LEU A 144 -21.67 -7.55 -2.39
N ALA A 145 -20.54 -8.26 -2.53
CA ALA A 145 -20.43 -9.39 -3.45
C ALA A 145 -21.48 -10.48 -3.15
N ILE A 146 -21.63 -10.83 -1.87
CA ILE A 146 -22.65 -11.80 -1.43
C ILE A 146 -24.07 -11.24 -1.65
N GLY A 147 -24.34 -10.01 -1.23
CA GLY A 147 -25.66 -9.40 -1.30
C GLY A 147 -26.19 -9.23 -2.72
N PHE A 148 -25.28 -9.02 -3.69
CA PHE A 148 -25.63 -8.87 -5.11
C PHE A 148 -25.33 -10.11 -5.96
N ASN A 149 -24.95 -11.23 -5.32
CA ASN A 149 -24.64 -12.50 -5.97
C ASN A 149 -23.64 -12.33 -7.14
N LEU A 150 -22.52 -11.65 -6.87
CA LEU A 150 -21.49 -11.38 -7.86
C LEU A 150 -20.47 -12.53 -7.93
N ASP A 151 -20.06 -12.87 -9.16
CA ASP A 151 -19.02 -13.87 -9.40
C ASP A 151 -17.62 -13.26 -9.24
N VAL A 152 -17.19 -13.12 -7.99
CA VAL A 152 -15.89 -12.56 -7.61
C VAL A 152 -15.31 -13.27 -6.39
N SER A 153 -13.98 -13.29 -6.33
CA SER A 153 -13.20 -13.56 -5.11
C SER A 153 -12.70 -12.25 -4.54
N VAL A 154 -12.86 -12.05 -3.24
CA VAL A 154 -12.37 -10.86 -2.51
C VAL A 154 -11.46 -11.33 -1.38
N THR A 155 -10.16 -11.02 -1.48
CA THR A 155 -9.12 -11.52 -0.55
C THR A 155 -8.11 -10.44 -0.18
N GLU A 156 -7.33 -10.67 0.89
CA GLU A 156 -6.10 -9.93 1.21
C GLU A 156 -4.92 -10.73 0.66
N PRO A 157 -4.23 -10.29 -0.42
CA PRO A 157 -3.08 -10.98 -0.96
C PRO A 157 -1.84 -10.77 -0.07
N ASP A 158 -0.83 -11.63 -0.19
CA ASP A 158 0.47 -11.46 0.48
C ASP A 158 1.31 -10.39 -0.24
N VAL A 159 0.86 -9.14 -0.14
CA VAL A 159 1.49 -7.97 -0.79
C VAL A 159 1.77 -6.89 0.24
N TRP A 160 3.01 -6.40 0.24
CA TRP A 160 3.55 -5.50 1.24
C TRP A 160 4.15 -4.26 0.58
N PRO A 161 3.41 -3.14 0.50
CA PRO A 161 3.91 -1.95 -0.17
C PRO A 161 4.99 -1.23 0.62
N ILE A 162 5.99 -0.75 -0.12
CA ILE A 162 7.03 0.19 0.34
C ILE A 162 6.93 1.44 -0.50
N ALA A 163 6.88 2.62 0.13
CA ALA A 163 6.91 3.89 -0.58
C ALA A 163 8.32 4.48 -0.60
N VAL A 164 8.77 4.91 -1.77
CA VAL A 164 10.03 5.64 -1.99
C VAL A 164 9.69 7.04 -2.43
N GLN A 165 9.84 8.02 -1.55
CA GLN A 165 9.28 9.37 -1.72
C GLN A 165 10.36 10.44 -1.58
N GLY A 166 10.21 11.54 -2.34
CA GLY A 166 11.08 12.71 -2.31
C GLY A 166 11.71 13.03 -3.67
N PRO A 167 12.35 14.21 -3.82
CA PRO A 167 12.91 14.68 -5.10
C PRO A 167 14.00 13.78 -5.67
N LYS A 168 14.67 12.97 -4.85
CA LYS A 168 15.69 12.00 -5.29
C LYS A 168 15.16 10.57 -5.44
N ALA A 169 13.84 10.36 -5.32
CA ALA A 169 13.25 9.03 -5.43
C ALA A 169 13.53 8.38 -6.79
N GLU A 170 13.39 9.14 -7.89
CA GLU A 170 13.64 8.61 -9.24
C GLU A 170 15.10 8.16 -9.42
N GLU A 171 16.06 8.89 -8.87
CA GLU A 171 17.47 8.51 -8.91
C GLU A 171 17.74 7.21 -8.15
N LEU A 172 17.17 7.09 -6.92
CA LEU A 172 17.28 5.87 -6.13
C LEU A 172 16.65 4.67 -6.86
N MET A 173 15.45 4.83 -7.37
CA MET A 173 14.73 3.77 -8.09
C MET A 173 15.47 3.33 -9.37
N ALA A 174 16.09 4.27 -10.09
CA ALA A 174 16.90 3.93 -11.25
C ALA A 174 18.17 3.14 -10.89
N ARG A 175 18.78 3.39 -9.73
CA ARG A 175 19.89 2.56 -9.23
C ARG A 175 19.46 1.15 -8.84
N VAL A 176 18.23 0.97 -8.36
CA VAL A 176 17.70 -0.33 -7.90
C VAL A 176 17.14 -1.15 -9.05
N PHE A 177 16.30 -0.54 -9.89
CA PHE A 177 15.55 -1.23 -10.94
C PHE A 177 16.07 -0.95 -12.37
N GLY A 178 17.10 -0.12 -12.50
CA GLY A 178 17.61 0.33 -13.81
C GLY A 178 16.84 1.51 -14.38
N GLU A 179 17.36 2.09 -15.46
CA GLU A 179 16.85 3.33 -16.08
C GLU A 179 15.40 3.21 -16.58
N GLY A 180 14.91 2.01 -16.90
CA GLY A 180 13.53 1.79 -17.36
C GLY A 180 12.44 2.21 -16.37
N VAL A 181 12.78 2.38 -15.07
CA VAL A 181 11.82 2.89 -14.08
C VAL A 181 11.39 4.33 -14.35
N ARG A 182 12.22 5.14 -15.03
CA ARG A 182 11.93 6.52 -15.42
C ARG A 182 10.79 6.63 -16.45
N ASP A 183 10.54 5.55 -17.20
CA ASP A 183 9.44 5.48 -18.18
C ASP A 183 8.06 5.27 -17.54
N ILE A 184 8.02 4.97 -16.25
CA ILE A 184 6.75 4.84 -15.50
C ILE A 184 6.21 6.25 -15.26
N LYS A 185 5.07 6.57 -15.88
CA LYS A 185 4.42 7.87 -15.72
C LYS A 185 3.54 7.89 -14.47
N PHE A 186 3.23 9.08 -13.99
CA PHE A 186 2.36 9.24 -12.83
C PHE A 186 1.06 8.44 -12.96
N PHE A 187 0.72 7.70 -11.92
CA PHE A 187 -0.40 6.75 -11.88
C PHE A 187 -0.33 5.63 -12.92
N GLN A 188 0.87 5.24 -13.32
CA GLN A 188 1.12 3.96 -13.99
C GLN A 188 1.76 2.99 -13.02
N ILE A 189 1.48 1.70 -13.23
CA ILE A 189 2.11 0.56 -12.57
C ILE A 189 2.66 -0.38 -13.62
N LYS A 190 3.86 -0.92 -13.39
CA LYS A 190 4.52 -1.88 -14.29
C LYS A 190 5.24 -2.94 -13.48
N PRO A 191 5.36 -4.16 -13.99
CA PRO A 191 6.27 -5.14 -13.42
C PRO A 191 7.72 -4.67 -13.63
N MET A 192 8.51 -4.76 -12.57
CA MET A 192 9.95 -4.49 -12.56
C MET A 192 10.64 -5.64 -11.84
N SER A 193 11.84 -6.01 -12.31
CA SER A 193 12.60 -7.10 -11.69
C SER A 193 13.70 -6.57 -10.79
N TYR A 194 13.82 -7.14 -9.59
CA TYR A 194 14.92 -6.91 -8.67
C TYR A 194 15.49 -8.25 -8.20
N GLN A 195 16.78 -8.49 -8.44
CA GLN A 195 17.48 -9.75 -8.10
C GLN A 195 16.77 -11.01 -8.62
N GLY A 196 16.17 -10.92 -9.81
CA GLY A 196 15.46 -12.04 -10.44
C GLY A 196 14.04 -12.28 -9.94
N VAL A 197 13.51 -11.37 -9.11
CA VAL A 197 12.12 -11.40 -8.62
C VAL A 197 11.36 -10.23 -9.23
N ASP A 198 10.24 -10.54 -9.90
CA ASP A 198 9.34 -9.54 -10.43
C ASP A 198 8.41 -9.02 -9.34
N MET A 199 8.21 -7.72 -9.32
CA MET A 199 7.28 -7.04 -8.42
C MET A 199 6.63 -5.87 -9.14
N GLN A 200 5.47 -5.46 -8.69
CA GLN A 200 4.78 -4.32 -9.26
C GLN A 200 5.36 -3.01 -8.72
N VAL A 201 5.66 -2.06 -9.61
CA VAL A 201 6.14 -0.72 -9.23
C VAL A 201 5.22 0.32 -9.82
N ALA A 202 4.62 1.15 -8.99
CA ALA A 202 3.77 2.26 -9.38
C ALA A 202 4.53 3.59 -9.20
N ARG A 203 4.33 4.54 -10.13
CA ARG A 203 4.73 5.92 -9.90
C ARG A 203 3.58 6.66 -9.23
N SER A 204 3.57 6.59 -7.91
CA SER A 204 2.52 7.08 -7.03
C SER A 204 3.10 7.49 -5.69
N GLY A 205 2.26 7.90 -4.77
CA GLY A 205 2.62 8.26 -3.41
C GLY A 205 1.89 9.50 -2.93
N TRP A 206 1.83 9.63 -1.62
CA TRP A 206 1.00 10.62 -0.93
C TRP A 206 1.76 11.90 -0.52
N SER A 207 3.09 11.90 -0.63
CA SER A 207 3.96 12.96 -0.11
C SER A 207 3.87 14.30 -0.84
N LYS A 208 3.36 14.32 -2.09
CA LYS A 208 3.45 15.45 -3.03
C LYS A 208 4.90 15.86 -3.41
N GLN A 209 5.90 15.08 -3.01
CA GLN A 209 7.30 15.31 -3.35
C GLN A 209 7.77 14.45 -4.53
N GLY A 210 6.85 13.70 -5.14
CA GLY A 210 7.15 12.68 -6.14
C GLY A 210 7.66 11.39 -5.51
N GLY A 211 7.58 10.30 -6.26
CA GLY A 211 8.04 9.01 -5.77
C GLY A 211 7.37 7.83 -6.43
N PHE A 212 7.57 6.68 -5.80
CA PHE A 212 7.12 5.38 -6.26
C PHE A 212 6.59 4.55 -5.09
N GLU A 213 5.77 3.58 -5.41
CA GLU A 213 5.34 2.52 -4.50
C GLU A 213 5.72 1.18 -5.11
N ILE A 214 6.40 0.36 -4.31
CA ILE A 214 6.85 -0.99 -4.68
C ILE A 214 5.94 -1.96 -3.95
N TYR A 215 5.20 -2.77 -4.69
CA TYR A 215 4.32 -3.79 -4.15
C TYR A 215 5.07 -5.12 -4.08
N VAL A 216 5.63 -5.40 -2.91
CA VAL A 216 6.38 -6.63 -2.65
C VAL A 216 5.38 -7.75 -2.38
N ASP A 217 5.23 -8.69 -3.30
CA ASP A 217 4.25 -9.78 -3.27
C ASP A 217 4.77 -11.07 -2.61
N ASN A 218 5.85 -10.97 -1.87
CA ASN A 218 6.42 -12.09 -1.13
C ASN A 218 7.15 -11.60 0.11
N ALA A 219 6.61 -11.92 1.29
CA ALA A 219 7.21 -11.54 2.57
C ALA A 219 8.67 -12.03 2.74
N SER A 220 9.08 -13.10 2.04
CA SER A 220 10.46 -13.60 2.09
C SER A 220 11.48 -12.64 1.46
N LEU A 221 11.04 -11.70 0.59
CA LEU A 221 11.90 -10.67 -0.01
C LEU A 221 12.25 -9.55 0.98
N ALA A 222 11.60 -9.48 2.12
CA ALA A 222 11.96 -8.58 3.22
C ALA A 222 13.24 -9.04 3.98
N GLY A 223 13.86 -10.10 3.53
CA GLY A 223 15.09 -10.70 4.06
C GLY A 223 16.28 -9.73 4.18
N PRO A 224 17.44 -10.24 4.62
CA PRO A 224 18.59 -9.41 5.04
C PRO A 224 19.12 -8.47 3.99
#